data_dfef8d992c81e77b725109a5ccb435c1
#
_entry.id   dfef8d992c81e77b725109a5ccb435c1
#
_cell.length_a   1.000
_cell.length_b   1.000
_cell.length_c   1.000
_cell.angle_alpha   90.00
_cell.angle_beta   90.00
_cell.angle_gamma   90.00
#
_symmetry.space_group_name_H-M   'P 1'
#
loop_
_entity.id
_entity.type
_entity.pdbx_description
1 polymer ?
#
loop_
_entity_poly.entity_id
_entity_poly.type
_entity_poly.pdbx_seq_one_letter_code
_entity_poly.pdbx_strand_id
1 'polypeptide(L)'
;MAAKRYYVDSCVWLNLFKKEGDAVKGEPYWRSAESFLERVMFSDDEILYSGFVLKELRHVLDNETEFAERLEFLRQEPTFTFAKATEEDYDFARALESGFNFDLSFFDCMHIAMSKRLGCILVTREKLLIEKAKNYIAVDKPENLSP
;
A
#
# COMPACT_ATOMS: atom_id res chain seq x y z
N MET A 1 -13.76 -18.99 -6.42
CA MET A 1 -13.17 -17.79 -7.01
C MET A 1 -11.70 -17.67 -6.62
N ALA A 2 -10.91 -17.15 -7.53
CA ALA A 2 -9.50 -16.95 -7.24
C ALA A 2 -9.33 -15.92 -6.12
N ALA A 3 -8.35 -16.16 -5.24
CA ALA A 3 -7.99 -15.23 -4.19
C ALA A 3 -7.44 -13.94 -4.80
N LYS A 4 -7.74 -12.82 -4.16
CA LYS A 4 -7.24 -11.51 -4.56
C LYS A 4 -5.94 -11.20 -3.85
N ARG A 5 -5.13 -10.36 -4.47
CA ARG A 5 -3.89 -9.87 -3.91
C ARG A 5 -3.97 -8.35 -3.82
N TYR A 6 -3.62 -7.83 -2.67
CA TYR A 6 -3.63 -6.38 -2.42
C TYR A 6 -2.23 -5.91 -2.12
N TYR A 7 -1.84 -4.80 -2.71
CA TYR A 7 -0.61 -4.09 -2.38
C TYR A 7 -1.02 -2.83 -1.62
N VAL A 8 -0.70 -2.78 -0.33
CA VAL A 8 -1.16 -1.69 0.54
C VAL A 8 -0.06 -0.64 0.69
N ASP A 9 -0.38 0.58 0.26
CA ASP A 9 0.53 1.72 0.33
C ASP A 9 0.79 2.13 1.79
N SER A 10 1.95 2.72 2.02
CA SER A 10 2.37 3.15 3.35
C SER A 10 1.37 4.07 4.04
N CYS A 11 0.67 4.93 3.29
CA CYS A 11 -0.30 5.84 3.90
C CYS A 11 -1.43 5.10 4.62
N VAL A 12 -1.85 3.95 4.11
CA VAL A 12 -2.89 3.13 4.75
C VAL A 12 -2.36 2.48 6.02
N TRP A 13 -1.15 1.93 5.97
CA TRP A 13 -0.50 1.38 7.15
C TRP A 13 -0.31 2.45 8.23
N LEU A 14 0.10 3.67 7.83
CA LEU A 14 0.30 4.78 8.76
C LEU A 14 -1.02 5.26 9.37
N ASN A 15 -2.11 5.27 8.60
CA ASN A 15 -3.43 5.56 9.15
C ASN A 15 -3.73 4.61 10.32
N LEU A 16 -3.45 3.33 10.15
CA LEU A 16 -3.67 2.34 11.18
C LEU A 16 -2.72 2.53 12.38
N PHE A 17 -1.42 2.62 12.10
CA PHE A 17 -0.39 2.66 13.15
C PHE A 17 -0.44 3.92 13.98
N LYS A 18 -0.77 5.05 13.38
CA LYS A 18 -0.84 6.36 14.05
C LYS A 18 -2.26 6.75 14.42
N LYS A 19 -3.24 5.90 14.12
CA LYS A 19 -4.66 6.14 14.34
C LYS A 19 -5.11 7.49 13.76
N GLU A 20 -4.71 7.74 12.54
CA GLU A 20 -5.03 8.98 11.82
C GLU A 20 -6.46 8.98 11.31
N GLY A 21 -7.05 10.18 11.24
CA GLY A 21 -8.37 10.38 10.69
C GLY A 21 -8.67 11.86 10.56
N ASP A 22 -9.80 12.16 9.95
CA ASP A 22 -10.29 13.54 9.82
C ASP A 22 -11.37 13.77 10.87
N ALA A 23 -10.97 14.36 12.01
CA ALA A 23 -11.87 14.63 13.12
C ALA A 23 -12.97 15.63 12.74
N VAL A 24 -12.68 16.54 11.81
CA VAL A 24 -13.65 17.56 11.38
C VAL A 24 -14.75 16.95 10.53
N LYS A 25 -14.38 16.05 9.62
CA LYS A 25 -15.33 15.33 8.76
C LYS A 25 -15.87 14.06 9.39
N GLY A 26 -15.35 13.67 10.55
CA GLY A 26 -15.76 12.45 11.22
C GLY A 26 -15.33 11.18 10.52
N GLU A 27 -14.26 11.22 9.70
CA GLU A 27 -13.76 10.09 8.94
C GLU A 27 -12.52 9.49 9.62
N PRO A 28 -12.67 8.44 10.45
CA PRO A 28 -11.51 7.81 11.06
C PRO A 28 -10.84 6.86 10.08
N TYR A 29 -9.84 7.35 9.37
CA TYR A 29 -9.11 6.56 8.37
C TYR A 29 -8.52 5.27 8.97
N TRP A 30 -8.10 5.32 10.24
CA TRP A 30 -7.54 4.14 10.89
C TRP A 30 -8.58 3.02 11.03
N ARG A 31 -9.85 3.36 11.20
CA ARG A 31 -10.93 2.34 11.27
C ARG A 31 -11.18 1.71 9.92
N SER A 32 -11.17 2.50 8.86
CA SER A 32 -11.31 1.98 7.50
C SER A 32 -10.15 1.04 7.16
N ALA A 33 -8.92 1.43 7.53
CA ALA A 33 -7.74 0.60 7.34
C ALA A 33 -7.84 -0.71 8.14
N GLU A 34 -8.19 -0.62 9.43
CA GLU A 34 -8.33 -1.78 10.29
C GLU A 34 -9.41 -2.73 9.79
N SER A 35 -10.57 -2.20 9.44
CA SER A 35 -11.69 -2.99 8.93
C SER A 35 -11.32 -3.72 7.64
N PHE A 36 -10.62 -3.03 6.73
CA PHE A 36 -10.15 -3.64 5.50
C PHE A 36 -9.18 -4.80 5.79
N LEU A 37 -8.18 -4.55 6.63
CA LEU A 37 -7.18 -5.57 6.97
C LEU A 37 -7.80 -6.78 7.64
N GLU A 38 -8.73 -6.56 8.57
CA GLU A 38 -9.43 -7.67 9.22
C GLU A 38 -10.22 -8.51 8.22
N ARG A 39 -10.91 -7.88 7.29
CA ARG A 39 -11.66 -8.62 6.26
C ARG A 39 -10.74 -9.46 5.39
N VAL A 40 -9.59 -8.92 5.02
CA VAL A 40 -8.61 -9.68 4.24
C VAL A 40 -8.05 -10.85 5.06
N MET A 41 -7.73 -10.61 6.33
CA MET A 41 -7.18 -11.63 7.22
C MET A 41 -8.15 -12.80 7.45
N PHE A 42 -9.45 -12.56 7.38
CA PHE A 42 -10.47 -13.60 7.48
C PHE A 42 -10.88 -14.22 6.14
N SER A 43 -10.21 -13.81 5.06
CA SER A 43 -10.46 -14.34 3.71
C SER A 43 -9.26 -15.19 3.27
N ASP A 44 -9.32 -15.71 2.04
CA ASP A 44 -8.19 -16.39 1.41
C ASP A 44 -7.30 -15.42 0.61
N ASP A 45 -7.59 -14.13 0.68
CA ASP A 45 -6.81 -13.10 -0.01
C ASP A 45 -5.51 -12.83 0.72
N GLU A 46 -4.55 -12.20 0.04
CA GLU A 46 -3.27 -11.85 0.66
C GLU A 46 -2.94 -10.37 0.46
N ILE A 47 -2.10 -9.88 1.36
CA ILE A 47 -1.59 -8.50 1.31
C ILE A 47 -0.10 -8.58 1.09
N LEU A 48 0.38 -7.81 0.10
CA LEU A 48 1.79 -7.71 -0.20
C LEU A 48 2.35 -6.37 0.26
N TYR A 49 3.59 -6.37 0.70
CA TYR A 49 4.34 -5.17 1.01
C TYR A 49 5.76 -5.32 0.47
N SER A 50 6.44 -4.21 0.26
CA SER A 50 7.77 -4.19 -0.35
C SER A 50 8.76 -3.40 0.50
N GLY A 51 10.03 -3.47 0.14
CA GLY A 51 11.06 -2.64 0.75
C GLY A 51 10.77 -1.15 0.63
N PHE A 52 10.07 -0.73 -0.42
CA PHE A 52 9.69 0.68 -0.60
C PHE A 52 8.66 1.12 0.43
N VAL A 53 7.68 0.27 0.71
CA VAL A 53 6.71 0.52 1.80
C VAL A 53 7.44 0.61 3.14
N LEU A 54 8.34 -0.32 3.40
CA LEU A 54 9.11 -0.32 4.66
C LEU A 54 9.97 0.91 4.82
N LYS A 55 10.59 1.40 3.74
CA LYS A 55 11.40 2.64 3.79
C LYS A 55 10.53 3.86 4.10
N GLU A 56 9.35 3.94 3.51
CA GLU A 56 8.42 5.02 3.80
C GLU A 56 7.95 4.98 5.25
N LEU A 57 7.60 3.78 5.74
CA LEU A 57 7.21 3.61 7.14
C LEU A 57 8.33 4.01 8.09
N ARG A 58 9.55 3.60 7.81
CA ARG A 58 10.70 3.93 8.63
C ARG A 58 10.95 5.44 8.68
N HIS A 59 10.78 6.11 7.55
CA HIS A 59 10.96 7.55 7.46
C HIS A 59 9.94 8.32 8.32
N VAL A 60 8.68 7.90 8.31
CA VAL A 60 7.61 8.58 9.03
C VAL A 60 7.58 8.21 10.50
N LEU A 61 7.79 6.95 10.83
CA LEU A 61 7.74 6.48 12.22
C LEU A 61 8.96 6.91 13.06
N ASP A 62 9.97 7.44 12.52
CA ASP A 62 11.12 8.10 13.16
C ASP A 62 11.50 7.65 14.59
N ASN A 63 11.13 6.43 14.96
CA ASN A 63 11.42 5.80 16.24
C ASN A 63 11.76 4.35 15.95
N GLU A 64 13.01 3.97 16.19
CA GLU A 64 13.47 2.64 15.82
C GLU A 64 12.72 1.51 16.54
N THR A 65 12.35 1.73 17.79
CA THR A 65 11.59 0.73 18.56
C THR A 65 10.21 0.54 17.97
N GLU A 66 9.51 1.63 17.67
CA GLU A 66 8.20 1.57 17.04
C GLU A 66 8.26 0.93 15.66
N PHE A 67 9.24 1.33 14.84
CA PHE A 67 9.41 0.73 13.53
C PHE A 67 9.67 -0.78 13.62
N ALA A 68 10.53 -1.20 14.55
CA ALA A 68 10.84 -2.61 14.73
C ALA A 68 9.59 -3.41 15.14
N GLU A 69 8.74 -2.86 16.00
CA GLU A 69 7.48 -3.50 16.40
C GLU A 69 6.53 -3.65 15.23
N ARG A 70 6.40 -2.61 14.39
CA ARG A 70 5.53 -2.66 13.21
C ARG A 70 6.06 -3.62 12.15
N LEU A 71 7.38 -3.65 11.96
CA LEU A 71 8.00 -4.59 11.05
C LEU A 71 7.75 -6.04 11.50
N GLU A 72 7.86 -6.31 12.78
CA GLU A 72 7.59 -7.63 13.34
C GLU A 72 6.14 -8.03 13.11
N PHE A 73 5.20 -7.10 13.29
CA PHE A 73 3.79 -7.33 12.99
C PHE A 73 3.60 -7.76 11.52
N LEU A 74 4.23 -7.05 10.60
CA LEU A 74 4.13 -7.38 9.16
C LEU A 74 4.73 -8.75 8.84
N ARG A 75 5.82 -9.11 9.51
CA ARG A 75 6.51 -10.36 9.24
C ARG A 75 5.81 -11.59 9.83
N GLN A 76 5.11 -11.43 10.94
CA GLN A 76 4.50 -12.55 11.65
C GLN A 76 3.15 -12.95 11.09
N GLU A 77 2.41 -12.05 10.47
CA GLU A 77 1.07 -12.34 9.99
C GLU A 77 1.12 -13.12 8.68
N PRO A 78 0.57 -14.36 8.64
CA PRO A 78 0.60 -15.18 7.42
C PRO A 78 -0.07 -14.55 6.20
N THR A 79 -1.03 -13.66 6.42
CA THR A 79 -1.73 -12.94 5.34
C THR A 79 -0.81 -11.97 4.61
N PHE A 80 0.25 -11.49 5.28
CA PHE A 80 1.15 -10.47 4.75
C PHE A 80 2.39 -11.11 4.14
N THR A 81 2.64 -10.83 2.87
CA THR A 81 3.76 -11.39 2.12
C THR A 81 4.69 -10.28 1.64
N PHE A 82 5.99 -10.44 1.92
CA PHE A 82 6.99 -9.52 1.39
C PHE A 82 7.23 -9.82 -0.08
N ALA A 83 7.19 -8.78 -0.92
CA ALA A 83 7.46 -8.88 -2.35
C ALA A 83 8.72 -8.10 -2.67
N LYS A 84 9.65 -8.75 -3.37
CA LYS A 84 10.90 -8.14 -3.79
C LYS A 84 10.72 -7.44 -5.14
N ALA A 85 11.24 -6.23 -5.26
CA ALA A 85 11.25 -5.52 -6.54
C ALA A 85 12.22 -6.19 -7.51
N THR A 86 11.88 -6.13 -8.80
CA THR A 86 12.72 -6.67 -9.87
C THR A 86 13.24 -5.54 -10.75
N GLU A 87 14.23 -5.84 -11.60
CA GLU A 87 14.75 -4.88 -12.55
C GLU A 87 13.64 -4.36 -13.48
N GLU A 88 12.74 -5.24 -13.90
CA GLU A 88 11.59 -4.88 -14.71
C GLU A 88 10.69 -3.84 -14.01
N ASP A 89 10.51 -3.99 -12.70
CA ASP A 89 9.73 -3.01 -11.93
C ASP A 89 10.42 -1.64 -11.94
N TYR A 90 11.74 -1.60 -11.77
CA TYR A 90 12.49 -0.35 -11.83
C TYR A 90 12.38 0.32 -13.20
N ASP A 91 12.52 -0.45 -14.26
CA ASP A 91 12.43 0.09 -15.62
C ASP A 91 11.03 0.66 -15.90
N PHE A 92 10.00 -0.05 -15.51
CA PHE A 92 8.62 0.42 -15.68
C PHE A 92 8.36 1.67 -14.84
N ALA A 93 8.82 1.67 -13.59
CA ALA A 93 8.64 2.83 -12.70
C ALA A 93 9.33 4.08 -13.25
N ARG A 94 10.53 3.94 -13.81
CA ARG A 94 11.22 5.08 -14.44
C ARG A 94 10.45 5.61 -15.64
N ALA A 95 9.90 4.72 -16.45
CA ALA A 95 9.08 5.12 -17.59
C ALA A 95 7.81 5.85 -17.12
N LEU A 96 7.15 5.36 -16.07
CA LEU A 96 5.98 6.02 -15.50
C LEU A 96 6.33 7.40 -14.94
N GLU A 97 7.43 7.50 -14.20
CA GLU A 97 7.87 8.75 -13.61
C GLU A 97 8.05 9.83 -14.67
N SER A 98 8.74 9.49 -15.75
CA SER A 98 8.94 10.38 -16.87
C SER A 98 7.62 10.68 -17.59
N GLY A 99 6.79 9.67 -17.83
CA GLY A 99 5.51 9.83 -18.51
C GLY A 99 4.52 10.69 -17.77
N PHE A 100 4.61 10.72 -16.43
CA PHE A 100 3.80 11.60 -15.58
C PHE A 100 4.44 12.96 -15.33
N ASN A 101 5.52 13.29 -16.02
CA ASN A 101 6.27 14.53 -15.84
C ASN A 101 6.69 14.74 -14.38
N PHE A 102 7.04 13.66 -13.70
CA PHE A 102 7.48 13.68 -12.30
C PHE A 102 6.42 14.18 -11.30
N ASP A 103 5.14 14.12 -11.67
CA ASP A 103 4.04 14.46 -10.77
C ASP A 103 3.88 13.46 -9.62
N LEU A 104 4.32 12.21 -9.83
CA LEU A 104 4.38 11.19 -8.78
C LEU A 104 5.83 10.92 -8.41
N SER A 105 6.06 10.58 -7.15
CA SER A 105 7.39 10.17 -6.69
C SER A 105 7.79 8.84 -7.34
N PHE A 106 9.08 8.56 -7.34
CA PHE A 106 9.58 7.27 -7.82
C PHE A 106 8.99 6.10 -7.01
N PHE A 107 8.84 6.28 -5.70
CA PHE A 107 8.26 5.25 -4.84
C PHE A 107 6.82 4.95 -5.24
N ASP A 108 6.02 5.98 -5.52
CA ASP A 108 4.65 5.79 -6.00
C ASP A 108 4.62 5.04 -7.33
N CYS A 109 5.54 5.39 -8.23
CA CYS A 109 5.67 4.68 -9.51
C CYS A 109 6.09 3.22 -9.30
N MET A 110 6.94 2.93 -8.30
CA MET A 110 7.30 1.55 -7.95
C MET A 110 6.09 0.78 -7.41
N HIS A 111 5.23 1.42 -6.62
CA HIS A 111 4.01 0.78 -6.13
C HIS A 111 3.10 0.38 -7.30
N ILE A 112 2.97 1.23 -8.31
CA ILE A 112 2.21 0.91 -9.52
C ILE A 112 2.86 -0.26 -10.27
N ALA A 113 4.17 -0.18 -10.50
CA ALA A 113 4.92 -1.19 -11.26
C ALA A 113 4.82 -2.57 -10.60
N MET A 114 5.04 -2.63 -9.31
CA MET A 114 4.97 -3.89 -8.56
C MET A 114 3.56 -4.46 -8.53
N SER A 115 2.56 -3.59 -8.32
CA SER A 115 1.16 -4.01 -8.33
C SER A 115 0.77 -4.61 -9.68
N LYS A 116 1.23 -3.98 -10.76
CA LYS A 116 0.95 -4.48 -12.11
C LYS A 116 1.58 -5.85 -12.36
N ARG A 117 2.87 -6.00 -12.06
CA ARG A 117 3.57 -7.27 -12.27
C ARG A 117 2.98 -8.40 -11.43
N LEU A 118 2.62 -8.10 -10.19
CA LEU A 118 2.14 -9.10 -9.23
C LEU A 118 0.63 -9.34 -9.29
N GLY A 119 -0.07 -8.62 -10.17
CA GLY A 119 -1.53 -8.76 -10.27
C GLY A 119 -2.28 -8.31 -9.03
N CYS A 120 -1.79 -7.27 -8.37
CA CYS A 120 -2.38 -6.76 -7.14
C CYS A 120 -3.33 -5.60 -7.40
N ILE A 121 -4.32 -5.44 -6.51
CA ILE A 121 -5.08 -4.22 -6.38
C ILE A 121 -4.26 -3.30 -5.47
N LEU A 122 -3.93 -2.11 -5.94
CA LEU A 122 -3.23 -1.11 -5.12
C LEU A 122 -4.23 -0.45 -4.18
N VAL A 123 -3.92 -0.46 -2.89
CA VAL A 123 -4.78 0.14 -1.87
C VAL A 123 -4.07 1.38 -1.34
N THR A 124 -4.65 2.55 -1.61
CA THR A 124 -4.06 3.83 -1.22
C THR A 124 -5.15 4.85 -0.97
N ARG A 125 -4.80 5.91 -0.25
CA ARG A 125 -5.70 7.02 0.02
C ARG A 125 -5.26 8.29 -0.71
N GLU A 126 -4.11 8.25 -1.38
CA GLU A 126 -3.57 9.40 -2.09
C GLU A 126 -4.31 9.64 -3.40
N LYS A 127 -4.99 10.77 -3.48
CA LYS A 127 -5.85 11.12 -4.62
C LYS A 127 -5.11 11.12 -5.96
N LEU A 128 -3.94 11.75 -6.01
CA LEU A 128 -3.17 11.83 -7.25
C LEU A 128 -2.67 10.46 -7.69
N LEU A 129 -2.23 9.64 -6.74
CA LEU A 129 -1.78 8.28 -7.05
C LEU A 129 -2.93 7.45 -7.61
N ILE A 130 -4.12 7.53 -7.02
CA ILE A 130 -5.30 6.83 -7.54
C ILE A 130 -5.59 7.29 -8.98
N GLU A 131 -5.61 8.59 -9.20
CA GLU A 131 -5.93 9.15 -10.51
C GLU A 131 -4.98 8.66 -11.59
N LYS A 132 -3.68 8.64 -11.31
CA LYS A 132 -2.67 8.21 -12.29
C LYS A 132 -2.63 6.69 -12.44
N ALA A 133 -2.75 5.95 -11.33
CA ALA A 133 -2.61 4.50 -11.32
C ALA A 133 -3.77 3.78 -12.01
N LYS A 134 -4.97 4.32 -11.96
CA LYS A 134 -6.17 3.66 -12.51
C LYS A 134 -6.08 3.32 -14.00
N ASN A 135 -5.19 3.97 -14.74
CA ASN A 135 -4.99 3.69 -16.16
C ASN A 135 -4.13 2.45 -16.40
N TYR A 136 -3.52 1.90 -15.36
CA TYR A 136 -2.58 0.78 -15.46
C TYR A 136 -3.00 -0.42 -14.61
N ILE A 137 -3.65 -0.19 -13.47
CA ILE A 137 -3.97 -1.23 -12.49
C ILE A 137 -5.31 -0.91 -11.81
N ALA A 138 -5.87 -1.90 -11.13
CA ALA A 138 -6.97 -1.66 -10.21
C ALA A 138 -6.41 -0.96 -8.96
N VAL A 139 -7.05 0.12 -8.54
CA VAL A 139 -6.61 0.92 -7.40
C VAL A 139 -7.83 1.54 -6.73
N ASP A 140 -7.86 1.54 -5.40
CA ASP A 140 -8.92 2.20 -4.64
C ASP A 140 -8.51 2.40 -3.19
N LYS A 141 -9.36 3.10 -2.46
CA LYS A 141 -9.24 3.30 -1.01
C LYS A 141 -9.70 2.04 -0.26
N PRO A 142 -9.19 1.82 0.98
CA PRO A 142 -9.58 0.64 1.74
C PRO A 142 -11.09 0.50 1.95
N GLU A 143 -11.78 1.60 2.23
CA GLU A 143 -13.22 1.57 2.50
C GLU A 143 -14.06 1.19 1.28
N ASN A 144 -13.51 1.30 0.08
CA ASN A 144 -14.21 0.97 -1.16
C ASN A 144 -13.95 -0.45 -1.64
N LEU A 145 -13.12 -1.19 -0.92
CA LEU A 145 -12.74 -2.56 -1.30
C LEU A 145 -13.40 -3.57 -0.36
N SER A 146 -13.99 -4.58 -0.97
CA SER A 146 -14.62 -5.68 -0.25
C SER A 146 -13.91 -6.97 -0.64
N PRO A 147 -13.18 -7.60 0.29
CA PRO A 147 -12.53 -8.89 0.00
C PRO A 147 -13.52 -10.00 -0.29
#